data_52650b347794aece3effd9c5d53bb882
#
_entry.id   52650b347794aece3effd9c5d53bb882
#
_cell.length_a   1.000
_cell.length_b   1.000
_cell.length_c   1.000
_cell.angle_alpha   90.00
_cell.angle_beta   90.00
_cell.angle_gamma   90.00
#
_symmetry.space_group_name_H-M   'P 1'
#
loop_
_entity.id
_entity.type
_entity.pdbx_description
1 polymer ?
#
loop_
_entity_poly.entity_id
_entity_poly.type
_entity_poly.pdbx_seq_one_letter_code
_entity_poly.pdbx_strand_id
1 'polypeptide(L)'
;RGFFVDIGVRDASLTRANEILGEQQLHLSALDFSADLGGLFASARGAPLAGKGRFDVVDADLRKLLPKSGVNWDAFTAHALRSVSATSEFRISGDTLSLTDLELSMDETQASGNLEIENLSADPTYHFNLNVPSLDLENFLHLSATGPFDGLMLLNLPAILVAQSEVTGLLKIGTLQSDGVAMSDVVMPLRAHGGVIVSSPITGRFYGGEVRIDTVLGVDGDLLDFRTRQQISQCRFGEL
;
A
#
# COMPACT_ATOMS: atom_id res chain seq x y z
N ARG A 1 -9.17 8.49 -27.25
CA ARG A 1 -9.70 8.73 -25.91
C ARG A 1 -8.58 9.42 -25.14
N GLY A 2 -8.77 10.69 -24.77
CA GLY A 2 -7.71 11.56 -24.28
C GLY A 2 -7.53 11.47 -22.77
N PHE A 3 -6.30 11.68 -22.35
CA PHE A 3 -5.93 11.96 -20.98
C PHE A 3 -6.03 13.49 -20.81
N PHE A 4 -6.81 13.94 -19.86
CA PHE A 4 -6.93 15.37 -19.57
C PHE A 4 -6.18 15.68 -18.27
N VAL A 5 -5.29 16.66 -18.34
CA VAL A 5 -4.61 17.22 -17.17
C VAL A 5 -5.00 18.68 -17.11
N ASP A 6 -5.68 19.06 -16.05
CA ASP A 6 -5.96 20.46 -15.74
C ASP A 6 -5.08 20.89 -14.57
N ILE A 7 -4.23 21.89 -14.79
CA ILE A 7 -3.34 22.45 -13.77
C ILE A 7 -3.80 23.86 -13.50
N GLY A 8 -4.52 24.05 -12.39
CA GLY A 8 -4.91 25.35 -11.89
C GLY A 8 -3.88 25.89 -10.89
N VAL A 9 -3.36 27.09 -11.14
CA VAL A 9 -2.55 27.82 -10.17
C VAL A 9 -3.36 29.01 -9.68
N ARG A 10 -3.70 29.05 -8.39
CA ARG A 10 -4.36 30.19 -7.77
C ARG A 10 -3.38 30.91 -6.85
N ASP A 11 -3.42 32.23 -6.86
CA ASP A 11 -2.68 33.10 -5.94
C ASP A 11 -1.16 32.86 -5.90
N ALA A 12 -0.53 32.64 -7.05
CA ALA A 12 0.93 32.60 -7.13
C ALA A 12 1.51 34.00 -6.88
N SER A 13 2.28 34.15 -5.82
CA SER A 13 3.04 35.38 -5.53
C SER A 13 4.53 35.15 -5.76
N LEU A 14 5.14 35.99 -6.58
CA LEU A 14 6.59 36.10 -6.71
C LEU A 14 7.12 37.03 -5.63
N THR A 15 7.72 36.48 -4.59
CA THR A 15 8.45 37.26 -3.60
C THR A 15 9.87 37.56 -4.06
N ARG A 16 10.50 38.59 -3.45
CA ARG A 16 11.83 39.16 -3.84
C ARG A 16 13.00 38.18 -3.94
N ALA A 17 12.81 36.91 -3.58
CA ALA A 17 13.87 35.89 -3.51
C ALA A 17 13.76 34.76 -4.53
N ASN A 18 13.09 34.96 -5.66
CA ASN A 18 12.79 33.89 -6.63
C ASN A 18 12.05 32.67 -5.99
N GLU A 19 11.30 32.88 -4.95
CA GLU A 19 10.43 31.88 -4.36
C GLU A 19 9.08 31.94 -5.07
N ILE A 20 8.62 30.79 -5.56
CA ILE A 20 7.25 30.61 -6.02
C ILE A 20 6.47 30.03 -4.84
N LEU A 21 5.67 30.86 -4.21
CA LEU A 21 4.67 30.44 -3.23
C LEU A 21 3.32 30.52 -3.91
N GLY A 22 2.57 29.44 -3.93
CA GLY A 22 1.25 29.46 -4.53
C GLY A 22 0.43 28.24 -4.12
N GLU A 23 -0.86 28.47 -3.99
CA GLU A 23 -1.84 27.39 -3.91
C GLU A 23 -1.99 26.80 -5.32
N GLN A 24 -1.75 25.52 -5.45
CA GLN A 24 -1.87 24.80 -6.70
C GLN A 24 -2.95 23.73 -6.57
N GLN A 25 -3.75 23.60 -7.58
CA GLN A 25 -4.70 22.51 -7.74
C GLN A 25 -4.37 21.78 -9.03
N LEU A 26 -4.12 20.50 -8.94
CA LEU A 26 -3.95 19.60 -10.05
C LEU A 26 -5.13 18.64 -10.06
N HIS A 27 -5.91 18.70 -11.12
CA HIS A 27 -6.98 17.74 -11.38
C HIS A 27 -6.56 16.82 -12.52
N LEU A 28 -6.50 15.54 -12.25
CA LEU A 28 -6.22 14.50 -13.23
C LEU A 28 -7.49 13.68 -13.44
N SER A 29 -7.98 13.60 -14.65
CA SER A 29 -9.10 12.71 -14.98
C SER A 29 -8.79 11.88 -16.21
N ALA A 30 -9.09 10.60 -16.13
CA ALA A 30 -9.04 9.67 -17.25
C ALA A 30 -10.26 8.74 -17.11
N LEU A 31 -10.70 8.18 -18.18
CA LEU A 31 -11.88 7.34 -18.46
C LEU A 31 -12.71 6.78 -17.27
N ASP A 32 -12.07 6.41 -16.14
CA ASP A 32 -12.71 5.85 -14.95
C ASP A 32 -11.88 6.21 -13.68
N PHE A 33 -11.23 7.36 -13.66
CA PHE A 33 -10.35 7.76 -12.60
C PHE A 33 -10.34 9.27 -12.46
N SER A 34 -10.43 9.78 -11.25
CA SER A 34 -10.14 11.16 -10.93
C SER A 34 -9.20 11.27 -9.73
N ALA A 35 -8.25 12.19 -9.82
CA ALA A 35 -7.38 12.53 -8.71
C ALA A 35 -7.29 14.04 -8.58
N ASP A 36 -7.50 14.53 -7.39
CA ASP A 36 -7.36 15.92 -7.02
C ASP A 36 -6.17 16.07 -6.07
N LEU A 37 -5.25 16.94 -6.42
CA LEU A 37 -4.13 17.35 -5.61
C LEU A 37 -4.22 18.85 -5.38
N GLY A 38 -4.50 19.26 -4.16
CA GLY A 38 -4.56 20.65 -3.76
C GLY A 38 -3.61 20.98 -2.62
N GLY A 39 -2.87 22.09 -2.72
CA GLY A 39 -1.96 22.45 -1.63
C GLY A 39 -1.11 23.68 -1.89
N LEU A 40 -0.37 24.05 -0.85
CA LEU A 40 0.63 25.12 -0.89
C LEU A 40 1.98 24.51 -1.24
N PHE A 41 2.60 25.01 -2.27
CA PHE A 41 3.94 24.63 -2.69
C PHE A 41 4.88 25.82 -2.64
N ALA A 42 6.09 25.60 -2.18
CA ALA A 42 7.15 26.57 -2.16
C ALA A 42 8.36 25.99 -2.89
N SER A 43 8.88 26.75 -3.85
CA SER A 43 10.12 26.44 -4.54
C SER A 43 10.95 27.70 -4.67
N ALA A 44 12.19 27.66 -4.19
CA ALA A 44 13.17 28.71 -4.39
C ALA A 44 14.34 28.15 -5.21
N ARG A 45 15.01 29.01 -5.97
CA ARG A 45 16.16 28.60 -6.78
C ARG A 45 17.27 28.02 -5.92
N GLY A 46 17.48 26.69 -6.03
CA GLY A 46 18.49 25.96 -5.24
C GLY A 46 18.00 25.51 -3.85
N ALA A 47 16.76 25.77 -3.49
CA ALA A 47 16.16 25.20 -2.29
C ALA A 47 15.39 23.90 -2.63
N PRO A 48 15.29 22.96 -1.70
CA PRO A 48 14.49 21.76 -1.89
C PRO A 48 13.00 22.12 -2.04
N LEU A 49 12.28 21.32 -2.82
CA LEU A 49 10.82 21.45 -2.95
C LEU A 49 10.17 21.25 -1.58
N ALA A 50 9.25 22.14 -1.23
CA ALA A 50 8.42 22.00 -0.04
C ALA A 50 6.95 22.20 -0.42
N GLY A 51 6.08 21.44 0.20
CA GLY A 51 4.65 21.54 -0.06
C GLY A 51 3.84 20.80 1.00
N LYS A 52 2.60 21.20 1.14
CA LYS A 52 1.61 20.51 1.95
C LYS A 52 0.23 20.71 1.36
N GLY A 53 -0.63 19.75 1.55
CA GLY A 53 -1.99 19.84 1.05
C GLY A 53 -2.74 18.54 1.25
N ARG A 54 -3.74 18.34 0.43
CA ARG A 54 -4.57 17.14 0.41
C ARG A 54 -4.60 16.57 -1.00
N PHE A 55 -4.62 15.26 -1.10
CA PHE A 55 -4.96 14.57 -2.33
C PHE A 55 -6.18 13.68 -2.13
N ASP A 56 -6.94 13.56 -3.18
CA ASP A 56 -8.11 12.69 -3.24
C ASP A 56 -8.05 11.92 -4.56
N VAL A 57 -8.18 10.60 -4.47
CA VAL A 57 -8.31 9.67 -5.61
C VAL A 57 -9.64 8.99 -5.48
N VAL A 58 -10.43 9.01 -6.55
CA VAL A 58 -11.78 8.44 -6.54
C VAL A 58 -11.90 7.41 -7.64
N ASP A 59 -12.33 6.21 -7.23
CA ASP A 59 -12.76 5.11 -8.11
C ASP A 59 -11.73 4.70 -9.17
N ALA A 60 -10.46 4.58 -8.79
CA ALA A 60 -9.38 4.19 -9.66
C ALA A 60 -9.40 2.68 -9.94
N ASP A 61 -9.46 2.28 -11.20
CA ASP A 61 -9.26 0.89 -11.63
C ASP A 61 -7.76 0.65 -11.85
N LEU A 62 -7.08 0.05 -10.85
CA LEU A 62 -5.62 -0.16 -10.92
C LEU A 62 -5.22 -1.12 -12.04
N ARG A 63 -6.08 -2.03 -12.46
CA ARG A 63 -5.82 -2.93 -13.59
C ARG A 63 -5.74 -2.18 -14.92
N LYS A 64 -6.53 -1.12 -15.07
CA LYS A 64 -6.47 -0.25 -16.25
C LYS A 64 -5.32 0.75 -16.18
N LEU A 65 -5.00 1.24 -14.98
CA LEU A 65 -3.93 2.22 -14.79
C LEU A 65 -2.54 1.59 -14.88
N LEU A 66 -2.36 0.36 -14.40
CA LEU A 66 -1.08 -0.32 -14.27
C LEU A 66 -0.96 -1.59 -15.14
N PRO A 67 -1.42 -1.59 -16.41
CA PRO A 67 -1.45 -2.82 -17.21
C PRO A 67 -0.06 -3.37 -17.55
N LYS A 68 1.01 -2.59 -17.37
CA LYS A 68 2.41 -2.93 -17.71
C LYS A 68 3.35 -2.82 -16.51
N SER A 69 2.84 -2.78 -15.30
CA SER A 69 3.62 -2.55 -14.07
C SER A 69 4.44 -3.76 -13.59
N GLY A 70 4.41 -4.87 -14.30
CA GLY A 70 5.00 -6.13 -13.83
C GLY A 70 4.16 -6.87 -12.78
N VAL A 71 2.98 -6.37 -12.45
CA VAL A 71 2.04 -7.04 -11.57
C VAL A 71 1.51 -8.29 -12.25
N ASN A 72 1.62 -9.44 -11.59
CA ASN A 72 0.96 -10.68 -12.04
C ASN A 72 -0.54 -10.60 -11.71
N TRP A 73 -1.33 -10.03 -12.62
CA TRP A 73 -2.76 -9.88 -12.46
C TRP A 73 -3.54 -11.19 -12.41
N ASP A 74 -2.96 -12.29 -12.89
CA ASP A 74 -3.60 -13.61 -12.85
C ASP A 74 -3.64 -14.20 -11.43
N ALA A 75 -2.80 -13.69 -10.52
CA ALA A 75 -2.87 -14.03 -9.10
C ALA A 75 -4.06 -13.40 -8.37
N PHE A 76 -4.64 -12.35 -8.95
CA PHE A 76 -5.76 -11.63 -8.35
C PHE A 76 -7.10 -12.07 -8.95
N THR A 77 -8.14 -12.06 -8.14
CA THR A 77 -9.51 -12.30 -8.64
C THR A 77 -9.90 -11.27 -9.69
N ALA A 78 -10.80 -11.60 -10.57
CA ALA A 78 -11.20 -10.72 -11.67
C ALA A 78 -11.79 -9.38 -11.22
N HIS A 79 -12.23 -9.31 -9.96
CA HIS A 79 -12.86 -8.12 -9.37
C HIS A 79 -11.90 -7.29 -8.52
N ALA A 80 -10.77 -7.85 -8.12
CA ALA A 80 -9.82 -7.19 -7.23
C ALA A 80 -9.22 -5.92 -7.83
N LEU A 81 -9.10 -4.88 -6.99
CA LEU A 81 -8.44 -3.61 -7.29
C LEU A 81 -9.06 -2.83 -8.47
N ARG A 82 -10.36 -2.97 -8.66
CA ARG A 82 -11.11 -2.25 -9.69
C ARG A 82 -11.71 -0.95 -9.21
N SER A 83 -11.97 -0.83 -7.92
CA SER A 83 -12.45 0.39 -7.29
C SER A 83 -11.54 0.73 -6.13
N VAL A 84 -10.57 1.61 -6.39
CA VAL A 84 -9.63 2.08 -5.38
C VAL A 84 -9.81 3.57 -5.20
N SER A 85 -10.10 3.97 -3.96
CA SER A 85 -10.18 5.37 -3.57
C SER A 85 -9.21 5.64 -2.43
N ALA A 86 -8.60 6.81 -2.41
CA ALA A 86 -7.68 7.20 -1.37
C ALA A 86 -7.78 8.69 -1.06
N THR A 87 -7.77 9.04 0.20
CA THR A 87 -7.63 10.43 0.64
C THR A 87 -6.50 10.53 1.66
N SER A 88 -5.75 11.63 1.64
CA SER A 88 -4.70 11.87 2.63
C SER A 88 -4.31 13.33 2.68
N GLU A 89 -3.83 13.78 3.83
CA GLU A 89 -2.99 14.96 3.88
C GLU A 89 -1.57 14.59 3.44
N PHE A 90 -0.94 15.44 2.66
CA PHE A 90 0.44 15.25 2.26
C PHE A 90 1.35 16.40 2.70
N ARG A 91 2.62 16.07 2.91
CA ARG A 91 3.71 17.00 3.10
C ARG A 91 4.91 16.56 2.28
N ILE A 92 5.44 17.47 1.48
CA ILE A 92 6.71 17.30 0.77
C ILE A 92 7.75 18.19 1.45
N SER A 93 8.90 17.63 1.77
CA SER A 93 10.04 18.35 2.33
C SER A 93 11.32 17.80 1.73
N GLY A 94 11.88 18.53 0.76
CA GLY A 94 13.01 18.03 -0.01
C GLY A 94 12.67 16.77 -0.79
N ASP A 95 13.32 15.69 -0.43
CA ASP A 95 13.21 14.39 -1.08
C ASP A 95 12.31 13.39 -0.30
N THR A 96 11.51 13.92 0.62
CA THR A 96 10.59 13.13 1.44
C THR A 96 9.15 13.54 1.20
N LEU A 97 8.27 12.56 0.98
CA LEU A 97 6.82 12.70 0.95
C LEU A 97 6.23 11.96 2.15
N SER A 98 5.50 12.68 2.98
CA SER A 98 4.74 12.10 4.09
C SER A 98 3.24 12.20 3.80
N LEU A 99 2.54 11.09 3.89
CA LEU A 99 1.08 10.99 3.83
C LEU A 99 0.57 10.67 5.22
N THR A 100 -0.27 11.56 5.75
CA THR A 100 -0.91 11.41 7.06
C THR A 100 -2.42 11.38 6.90
N ASP A 101 -3.09 10.78 7.89
CA ASP A 101 -4.55 10.59 7.83
C ASP A 101 -4.98 9.92 6.52
N LEU A 102 -4.17 8.94 6.09
CA LEU A 102 -4.46 8.16 4.90
C LEU A 102 -5.69 7.29 5.15
N GLU A 103 -6.70 7.49 4.33
CA GLU A 103 -7.86 6.61 4.22
C GLU A 103 -7.83 5.98 2.83
N LEU A 104 -7.89 4.68 2.78
CA LEU A 104 -7.83 3.88 1.56
C LEU A 104 -9.03 2.95 1.53
N SER A 105 -9.73 2.95 0.41
CA SER A 105 -10.77 1.97 0.10
C SER A 105 -10.34 1.18 -1.13
N MET A 106 -10.32 -0.12 -1.02
CA MET A 106 -9.97 -1.05 -2.10
C MET A 106 -11.10 -2.06 -2.24
N ASP A 107 -11.94 -1.87 -3.24
CA ASP A 107 -13.18 -2.63 -3.41
C ASP A 107 -14.01 -2.58 -2.10
N GLU A 108 -14.15 -3.69 -1.38
CA GLU A 108 -14.89 -3.77 -0.10
C GLU A 108 -13.99 -3.60 1.14
N THR A 109 -12.69 -3.52 0.96
CA THR A 109 -11.72 -3.39 2.07
C THR A 109 -11.35 -1.94 2.32
N GLN A 110 -11.35 -1.57 3.59
CA GLN A 110 -10.92 -0.25 4.05
C GLN A 110 -9.62 -0.36 4.83
N ALA A 111 -8.76 0.61 4.65
CA ALA A 111 -7.54 0.75 5.44
C ALA A 111 -7.32 2.22 5.81
N SER A 112 -6.68 2.44 6.94
CA SER A 112 -6.29 3.78 7.38
C SER A 112 -4.87 3.77 7.94
N GLY A 113 -4.20 4.92 7.94
CA GLY A 113 -2.87 5.01 8.51
C GLY A 113 -1.99 6.11 7.94
N ASN A 114 -0.70 5.80 7.80
CA ASN A 114 0.30 6.74 7.32
C ASN A 114 1.29 6.03 6.38
N LEU A 115 1.83 6.80 5.43
CA LEU A 115 2.90 6.38 4.54
C LEU A 115 3.93 7.49 4.44
N GLU A 116 5.21 7.15 4.55
CA GLU A 116 6.32 8.04 4.26
C GLU A 116 7.19 7.44 3.17
N ILE A 117 7.60 8.27 2.24
CA ILE A 117 8.48 7.90 1.13
C ILE A 117 9.68 8.82 1.17
N GLU A 118 10.83 8.28 1.45
CA GLU A 118 12.11 8.97 1.42
C GLU A 118 12.84 8.70 0.11
N ASN A 119 13.77 9.57 -0.26
CA ASN A 119 14.60 9.45 -1.46
C ASN A 119 13.78 9.37 -2.77
N LEU A 120 12.76 10.23 -2.90
CA LEU A 120 11.86 10.26 -4.06
C LEU A 120 12.57 10.34 -5.41
N SER A 121 13.76 10.95 -5.45
CA SER A 121 14.53 11.19 -6.67
C SER A 121 15.51 10.07 -7.04
N ALA A 122 15.70 9.10 -6.16
CA ALA A 122 16.70 8.03 -6.37
C ALA A 122 16.07 6.64 -6.11
N ASP A 123 16.55 5.95 -5.06
CA ASP A 123 16.02 4.65 -4.66
C ASP A 123 15.05 4.86 -3.49
N PRO A 124 13.74 4.92 -3.74
CA PRO A 124 12.78 5.28 -2.71
C PRO A 124 12.70 4.23 -1.61
N THR A 125 12.65 4.72 -0.38
CA THR A 125 12.41 3.94 0.83
C THR A 125 11.00 4.21 1.33
N TYR A 126 10.24 3.17 1.61
CA TYR A 126 8.83 3.26 2.02
C TYR A 126 8.68 2.86 3.48
N HIS A 127 8.02 3.71 4.26
CA HIS A 127 7.67 3.45 5.64
C HIS A 127 6.16 3.57 5.80
N PHE A 128 5.49 2.53 6.30
CA PHE A 128 4.05 2.59 6.48
C PHE A 128 3.60 2.02 7.83
N ASN A 129 2.45 2.51 8.29
CA ASN A 129 1.69 1.94 9.40
C ASN A 129 0.23 1.99 9.02
N LEU A 130 -0.33 0.82 8.71
CA LEU A 130 -1.69 0.68 8.22
C LEU A 130 -2.53 -0.15 9.15
N ASN A 131 -3.78 0.25 9.30
CA ASN A 131 -4.81 -0.47 10.04
C ASN A 131 -5.95 -0.85 9.08
N VAL A 132 -6.27 -2.13 9.02
CA VAL A 132 -7.32 -2.72 8.20
C VAL A 132 -8.33 -3.41 9.13
N PRO A 133 -9.54 -2.88 9.30
CA PRO A 133 -10.52 -3.49 10.20
C PRO A 133 -10.86 -4.93 9.83
N SER A 134 -11.02 -5.20 8.53
CA SER A 134 -11.30 -6.54 8.01
C SER A 134 -10.66 -6.72 6.64
N LEU A 135 -10.03 -7.86 6.43
CA LEU A 135 -9.43 -8.27 5.17
C LEU A 135 -9.85 -9.69 4.84
N ASP A 136 -10.56 -9.86 3.75
CA ASP A 136 -10.86 -11.15 3.17
C ASP A 136 -9.95 -11.38 1.96
N LEU A 137 -9.05 -12.35 2.06
CA LEU A 137 -8.07 -12.62 1.02
C LEU A 137 -8.71 -13.18 -0.25
N GLU A 138 -9.84 -13.86 -0.15
CA GLU A 138 -10.55 -14.44 -1.31
C GLU A 138 -11.09 -13.36 -2.24
N ASN A 139 -11.41 -12.17 -1.71
CA ASN A 139 -11.83 -11.05 -2.53
C ASN A 139 -10.70 -10.52 -3.42
N PHE A 140 -9.45 -10.72 -3.03
CA PHE A 140 -8.29 -10.21 -3.76
C PHE A 140 -7.55 -11.27 -4.55
N LEU A 141 -7.40 -12.49 -4.00
CA LEU A 141 -6.48 -13.49 -4.50
C LEU A 141 -7.21 -14.78 -4.91
N HIS A 142 -6.74 -15.39 -5.99
CA HIS A 142 -7.11 -16.77 -6.31
C HIS A 142 -6.34 -17.71 -5.38
N LEU A 143 -6.98 -18.11 -4.28
CA LEU A 143 -6.40 -19.06 -3.34
C LEU A 143 -6.51 -20.46 -3.93
N SER A 144 -5.38 -21.10 -4.23
CA SER A 144 -5.36 -22.52 -4.61
C SER A 144 -5.61 -23.35 -3.35
N ALA A 145 -6.60 -24.21 -3.38
CA ALA A 145 -7.11 -24.99 -2.25
C ALA A 145 -6.14 -26.08 -1.75
N THR A 146 -4.89 -25.77 -1.48
CA THR A 146 -3.89 -26.72 -0.98
C THR A 146 -3.61 -26.57 0.53
N GLY A 147 -4.04 -25.45 1.17
CA GLY A 147 -3.94 -25.27 2.61
C GLY A 147 -4.39 -23.88 3.08
N PRO A 148 -4.90 -23.76 4.32
CA PRO A 148 -5.48 -22.52 4.85
C PRO A 148 -4.46 -21.35 4.98
N PHE A 149 -3.17 -21.64 4.83
CA PHE A 149 -2.10 -20.62 4.90
C PHE A 149 -1.39 -20.41 3.57
N ASP A 150 -1.72 -21.18 2.52
CA ASP A 150 -1.14 -21.01 1.19
C ASP A 150 -1.55 -19.68 0.55
N GLY A 151 -2.68 -19.11 0.96
CA GLY A 151 -3.11 -17.78 0.56
C GLY A 151 -2.19 -16.65 1.04
N LEU A 152 -1.52 -16.79 2.18
CA LEU A 152 -0.48 -15.87 2.62
C LEU A 152 0.78 -15.94 1.75
N MET A 153 0.99 -17.06 1.04
CA MET A 153 2.05 -17.21 0.04
C MET A 153 1.78 -16.38 -1.22
N LEU A 154 0.52 -16.13 -1.53
CA LEU A 154 0.09 -15.42 -2.74
C LEU A 154 -0.02 -13.91 -2.54
N LEU A 155 0.44 -13.34 -1.43
CA LEU A 155 0.85 -11.95 -1.40
C LEU A 155 2.07 -11.79 -2.34
N ASN A 156 1.87 -12.16 -3.60
CA ASN A 156 2.61 -11.67 -4.74
C ASN A 156 2.29 -10.16 -4.86
N LEU A 157 2.59 -9.42 -3.78
CA LEU A 157 2.99 -8.04 -3.96
C LEU A 157 3.93 -8.10 -5.14
N PRO A 158 3.78 -7.22 -6.16
CA PRO A 158 4.63 -7.32 -7.33
C PRO A 158 6.05 -7.46 -6.84
N ALA A 159 6.54 -8.69 -6.82
CA ALA A 159 7.82 -9.06 -6.22
C ALA A 159 8.92 -8.16 -6.78
N ILE A 160 8.74 -7.71 -8.03
CA ILE A 160 9.63 -6.78 -8.71
C ILE A 160 9.61 -5.38 -8.07
N LEU A 161 8.44 -4.84 -7.67
CA LEU A 161 8.39 -3.51 -7.03
C LEU A 161 8.97 -3.55 -5.62
N VAL A 162 8.75 -4.65 -4.90
CA VAL A 162 9.28 -4.83 -3.54
C VAL A 162 10.75 -5.24 -3.57
N ALA A 163 11.18 -6.00 -4.57
CA ALA A 163 12.57 -6.47 -4.70
C ALA A 163 13.56 -5.33 -4.99
N GLN A 164 13.11 -4.26 -5.62
CA GLN A 164 13.94 -3.09 -5.96
C GLN A 164 13.81 -1.94 -4.98
N SER A 165 12.92 -2.04 -3.99
CA SER A 165 12.63 -0.96 -3.05
C SER A 165 12.95 -1.39 -1.62
N GLU A 166 13.33 -0.42 -0.81
CA GLU A 166 13.38 -0.60 0.64
C GLU A 166 12.00 -0.33 1.23
N VAL A 167 11.43 -1.32 1.91
CA VAL A 167 10.11 -1.20 2.54
C VAL A 167 10.21 -1.60 4.00
N THR A 168 9.70 -0.78 4.88
CA THR A 168 9.52 -1.11 6.30
C THR A 168 8.14 -0.67 6.73
N GLY A 169 7.38 -1.56 7.37
CA GLY A 169 6.05 -1.17 7.79
C GLY A 169 5.41 -2.11 8.79
N LEU A 170 4.27 -1.68 9.26
CA LEU A 170 3.41 -2.41 10.16
C LEU A 170 2.00 -2.45 9.60
N LEU A 171 1.46 -3.64 9.41
CA LEU A 171 0.06 -3.85 9.06
C LEU A 171 -0.65 -4.46 10.26
N LYS A 172 -1.72 -3.82 10.68
CA LYS A 172 -2.63 -4.33 11.71
C LYS A 172 -3.96 -4.68 11.04
N ILE A 173 -4.43 -5.90 11.26
CA ILE A 173 -5.69 -6.36 10.68
C ILE A 173 -6.59 -6.84 11.82
N GLY A 174 -7.77 -6.24 11.95
CA GLY A 174 -8.73 -6.61 12.99
C GLY A 174 -9.23 -8.05 12.78
N THR A 175 -9.70 -8.35 11.58
CA THR A 175 -10.11 -9.70 11.17
C THR A 175 -9.52 -10.03 9.80
N LEU A 176 -8.76 -11.11 9.72
CA LEU A 176 -8.22 -11.68 8.49
C LEU A 176 -8.97 -12.97 8.18
N GLN A 177 -9.58 -13.05 7.00
CA GLN A 177 -10.31 -14.23 6.52
C GLN A 177 -9.60 -14.84 5.31
N SER A 178 -9.57 -16.17 5.26
CA SER A 178 -9.01 -16.94 4.15
C SER A 178 -9.56 -18.36 4.21
N ASP A 179 -10.20 -18.83 3.14
CA ASP A 179 -10.69 -20.22 2.97
C ASP A 179 -11.54 -20.73 4.16
N GLY A 180 -12.48 -19.89 4.61
CA GLY A 180 -13.34 -20.19 5.75
C GLY A 180 -12.65 -20.15 7.12
N VAL A 181 -11.38 -19.78 7.17
CA VAL A 181 -10.58 -19.62 8.39
C VAL A 181 -10.47 -18.13 8.73
N ALA A 182 -10.70 -17.80 10.00
CA ALA A 182 -10.58 -16.43 10.49
C ALA A 182 -9.51 -16.33 11.59
N MET A 183 -8.70 -15.27 11.47
CA MET A 183 -7.78 -14.82 12.52
C MET A 183 -8.19 -13.42 12.96
N SER A 184 -8.04 -13.10 14.24
CA SER A 184 -8.26 -11.75 14.75
C SER A 184 -6.99 -11.14 15.33
N ASP A 185 -7.02 -9.81 15.47
CA ASP A 185 -5.93 -9.03 16.07
C ASP A 185 -4.57 -9.32 15.40
N VAL A 186 -4.56 -9.42 14.09
CA VAL A 186 -3.33 -9.75 13.34
C VAL A 186 -2.42 -8.54 13.29
N VAL A 187 -1.17 -8.74 13.68
CA VAL A 187 -0.09 -7.75 13.60
C VAL A 187 1.02 -8.33 12.72
N MET A 188 1.29 -7.67 11.62
CA MET A 188 2.23 -8.10 10.59
C MET A 188 3.29 -7.02 10.35
N PRO A 189 4.47 -7.11 10.97
CA PRO A 189 5.60 -6.30 10.57
C PRO A 189 6.11 -6.75 9.20
N LEU A 190 6.45 -5.82 8.33
CA LEU A 190 6.96 -6.10 6.99
C LEU A 190 8.28 -5.37 6.79
N ARG A 191 9.27 -6.08 6.25
CA ARG A 191 10.52 -5.51 5.75
C ARG A 191 10.85 -6.13 4.41
N ALA A 192 11.21 -5.28 3.46
CA ALA A 192 11.70 -5.75 2.17
C ALA A 192 12.98 -5.00 1.83
N HIS A 193 14.00 -5.74 1.40
CA HIS A 193 15.29 -5.21 0.99
C HIS A 193 15.99 -6.23 0.08
N GLY A 194 16.55 -5.77 -1.04
CA GLY A 194 17.41 -6.59 -1.90
C GLY A 194 16.78 -7.89 -2.39
N GLY A 195 15.49 -7.90 -2.74
CA GLY A 195 14.77 -9.09 -3.19
C GLY A 195 14.30 -10.02 -2.07
N VAL A 196 14.48 -9.63 -0.81
CA VAL A 196 14.03 -10.44 0.33
C VAL A 196 12.95 -9.70 1.09
N ILE A 197 11.83 -10.38 1.31
CA ILE A 197 10.71 -9.91 2.12
C ILE A 197 10.67 -10.73 3.40
N VAL A 198 10.65 -10.04 4.53
CA VAL A 198 10.57 -10.66 5.86
C VAL A 198 9.34 -10.13 6.58
N SER A 199 8.53 -11.04 7.09
CA SER A 199 7.47 -10.72 8.03
C SER A 199 7.62 -11.61 9.26
N SER A 200 8.13 -11.05 10.34
CA SER A 200 8.49 -11.81 11.55
C SER A 200 8.56 -10.90 12.78
N PRO A 201 7.80 -11.23 13.85
CA PRO A 201 6.75 -12.22 13.87
C PRO A 201 5.43 -11.64 13.34
N ILE A 202 4.68 -12.41 12.57
CA ILE A 202 3.25 -12.20 12.41
C ILE A 202 2.60 -12.79 13.63
N THR A 203 1.74 -12.05 14.32
CA THR A 203 1.01 -12.53 15.50
C THR A 203 -0.49 -12.31 15.31
N GLY A 204 -1.30 -13.11 15.95
CA GLY A 204 -2.76 -13.00 15.90
C GLY A 204 -3.43 -14.01 16.81
N ARG A 205 -4.76 -14.01 16.80
CA ARG A 205 -5.58 -14.98 17.53
C ARG A 205 -6.29 -15.90 16.56
N PHE A 206 -6.36 -17.18 16.92
CA PHE A 206 -6.95 -18.24 16.12
C PHE A 206 -7.63 -19.26 17.03
N TYR A 207 -8.93 -19.49 16.86
CA TYR A 207 -9.73 -20.38 17.70
C TYR A 207 -9.48 -20.22 19.22
N GLY A 208 -9.46 -18.98 19.69
CA GLY A 208 -9.24 -18.64 21.10
C GLY A 208 -7.81 -18.82 21.60
N GLY A 209 -6.89 -19.28 20.76
CA GLY A 209 -5.46 -19.38 21.05
C GLY A 209 -4.66 -18.29 20.34
N GLU A 210 -3.34 -18.41 20.42
CA GLU A 210 -2.39 -17.48 19.82
C GLU A 210 -1.66 -18.14 18.65
N VAL A 211 -1.43 -17.37 17.60
CA VAL A 211 -0.64 -17.75 16.43
C VAL A 211 0.57 -16.84 16.32
N ARG A 212 1.71 -17.46 16.04
CA ARG A 212 2.94 -16.79 15.66
C ARG A 212 3.48 -17.41 14.39
N ILE A 213 3.77 -16.56 13.41
CA ILE A 213 4.30 -16.97 12.10
C ILE A 213 5.54 -16.14 11.81
N ASP A 214 6.62 -16.79 11.42
CA ASP A 214 7.81 -16.15 10.88
C ASP A 214 7.91 -16.54 9.40
N THR A 215 7.94 -15.55 8.52
CA THR A 215 7.94 -15.74 7.06
C THR A 215 9.10 -15.00 6.43
N VAL A 216 9.79 -15.66 5.52
CA VAL A 216 10.79 -15.10 4.65
C VAL A 216 10.48 -15.51 3.22
N LEU A 217 10.41 -14.54 2.33
CA LEU A 217 10.23 -14.73 0.91
C LEU A 217 11.44 -14.13 0.19
N GLY A 218 12.19 -14.94 -0.52
CA GLY A 218 13.28 -14.52 -1.41
C GLY A 218 12.78 -14.48 -2.86
N VAL A 219 13.15 -13.45 -3.58
CA VAL A 219 12.85 -13.26 -5.00
C VAL A 219 14.17 -13.23 -5.76
N ASP A 220 14.44 -14.23 -6.60
CA ASP A 220 15.62 -14.29 -7.46
C ASP A 220 15.18 -14.56 -8.91
N GLY A 221 15.06 -13.48 -9.68
CA GLY A 221 14.46 -13.53 -11.01
C GLY A 221 13.01 -14.03 -10.96
N ASP A 222 12.72 -15.14 -11.65
CA ASP A 222 11.39 -15.78 -11.66
C ASP A 222 11.22 -16.83 -10.54
N LEU A 223 12.25 -17.03 -9.70
CA LEU A 223 12.23 -18.01 -8.63
C LEU A 223 11.81 -17.35 -7.31
N LEU A 224 10.89 -18.02 -6.61
CA LEU A 224 10.46 -17.66 -5.27
C LEU A 224 10.96 -18.71 -4.28
N ASP A 225 11.78 -18.30 -3.30
CA ASP A 225 12.17 -19.12 -2.15
C ASP A 225 11.33 -18.69 -0.95
N PHE A 226 10.48 -19.58 -0.47
CA PHE A 226 9.58 -19.31 0.62
C PHE A 226 9.93 -20.17 1.83
N ARG A 227 10.06 -19.53 2.98
CA ARG A 227 10.28 -20.19 4.27
C ARG A 227 9.30 -19.66 5.29
N THR A 228 8.60 -20.57 5.96
CA THR A 228 7.70 -20.23 7.06
C THR A 228 7.94 -21.12 8.25
N ARG A 229 7.80 -20.54 9.45
CA ARG A 229 7.72 -21.25 10.72
C ARG A 229 6.46 -20.80 11.43
N GLN A 230 5.64 -21.75 11.81
CA GLN A 230 4.36 -21.47 12.45
C GLN A 230 4.34 -22.10 13.86
N GLN A 231 3.80 -21.37 14.80
CA GLN A 231 3.55 -21.84 16.17
C GLN A 231 2.14 -21.44 16.54
N ILE A 232 1.35 -22.43 16.92
CA ILE A 232 -0.03 -22.26 17.36
C ILE A 232 -0.09 -22.80 18.79
N SER A 233 -0.66 -22.01 19.69
CA SER A 233 -0.77 -22.36 21.10
C SER A 233 -2.16 -22.06 21.65
N GLN A 234 -2.60 -22.90 22.60
CA GLN A 234 -3.84 -22.74 23.36
C GLN A 234 -5.14 -22.71 22.53
N CYS A 235 -5.13 -23.26 21.33
CA CYS A 235 -6.33 -23.34 20.48
C CYS A 235 -7.34 -24.39 21.03
N ARG A 236 -8.64 -24.01 20.95
CA ARG A 236 -9.75 -24.88 21.32
C ARG A 236 -10.47 -25.35 20.06
N PHE A 237 -10.13 -26.53 19.58
CA PHE A 237 -10.73 -27.13 18.38
C PHE A 237 -12.07 -27.84 18.65
N GLY A 238 -12.68 -27.70 19.82
CA GLY A 238 -13.87 -28.42 20.24
C GLY A 238 -15.21 -27.72 20.03
N GLU A 239 -15.23 -26.56 19.35
CA GLU A 239 -16.45 -25.80 19.09
C GLU A 239 -16.70 -25.63 17.56
N LEU A 240 -16.37 -26.66 16.79
CA LEU A 240 -16.73 -26.79 15.37
C LEU A 240 -18.10 -27.44 15.22
#